data_ef83ff443b1ebe68cf5083b57f3dd2dd
#
_entry.id   ef83ff443b1ebe68cf5083b57f3dd2dd
#
_cell.length_a   1.000
_cell.length_b   1.000
_cell.length_c   1.000
_cell.angle_alpha   90.00
_cell.angle_beta   90.00
_cell.angle_gamma   90.00
#
_symmetry.space_group_name_H-M   'P 1'
#
loop_
_entity.id
_entity.type
_entity.pdbx_description
1 polymer ?
#
loop_
_entity_poly.entity_id
_entity_poly.type
_entity_poly.pdbx_seq_one_letter_code
_entity_poly.pdbx_strand_id
1 'polypeptide(L)'
;MGKALKDRKLKFETLQLHVGQEEADPVTGARAVPIYQTSSYVFNNSEHAAARFGLTDAGNIYGRLTNPTEDVFEQRIAALEGGVAALAVASGAAAIAYTLQNLAHAGEHIVAANNIYGGTYNLLAHTFPEYGITTTFVDPFNYDEVEQAIQENTRAIHIETLGNPNSDVVDIEKIAAIAHAHQIPLAVDNTFATPYLVRPLEYGADIVVHSATKFIGGHGTAIGGVIVDGGKFDWEASGKFPSLTEPNPSYHGISFTKAAGPAAFVTKIRAILLRDTGATISPFHSFLFLQGLETLSLRVERHVENALKVVEYLNNNPKVEKVHHPSVSEDPVQQALYKKYFPNGGGSIFTFEIKGDEQTAKDFIDHLELFSLLANVADVKSLVIHPASTTHSQLTTEELLEQGIKPNTIRLSIGTENVDDIIEDLAEAFAAV
;
A
#
# COMPACT_ATOMS: atom_id res chain seq x y z
N MET A 1 20.74 30.00 -18.04
CA MET A 1 19.89 28.82 -18.33
C MET A 1 19.02 28.53 -17.11
N GLY A 2 17.74 28.16 -17.30
CA GLY A 2 16.87 27.76 -16.19
C GLY A 2 17.33 26.43 -15.59
N LYS A 3 16.89 26.14 -14.34
CA LYS A 3 17.17 24.84 -13.69
C LYS A 3 16.55 23.70 -14.52
N ALA A 4 17.27 22.59 -14.65
CA ALA A 4 16.71 21.36 -15.23
C ALA A 4 15.49 20.88 -14.44
N LEU A 5 14.59 20.12 -15.05
CA LEU A 5 13.35 19.68 -14.38
C LEU A 5 13.63 18.91 -13.11
N LYS A 6 14.60 18.00 -13.14
CA LYS A 6 15.04 17.18 -12.00
C LYS A 6 15.58 17.98 -10.81
N ASP A 7 16.06 19.23 -11.05
CA ASP A 7 16.62 20.11 -10.01
C ASP A 7 15.55 21.07 -9.40
N ARG A 8 14.30 20.91 -9.78
CA ARG A 8 13.18 21.75 -9.31
C ARG A 8 12.38 21.03 -8.22
N LYS A 9 11.87 21.82 -7.26
CA LYS A 9 10.87 21.32 -6.30
C LYS A 9 9.51 21.32 -7.00
N LEU A 10 9.11 20.16 -7.53
CA LEU A 10 7.87 19.99 -8.26
C LEU A 10 6.70 19.67 -7.31
N LYS A 11 5.48 19.95 -7.75
CA LYS A 11 4.23 19.57 -7.09
C LYS A 11 3.80 18.16 -7.53
N PHE A 12 2.88 17.57 -6.79
CA PHE A 12 2.45 16.18 -6.98
C PHE A 12 2.04 15.88 -8.42
N GLU A 13 1.20 16.72 -9.02
CA GLU A 13 0.65 16.54 -10.35
C GLU A 13 1.73 16.62 -11.45
N THR A 14 2.83 17.31 -11.19
CA THR A 14 3.99 17.35 -12.09
C THR A 14 4.91 16.16 -11.84
N LEU A 15 5.12 15.76 -10.57
CA LEU A 15 5.90 14.57 -10.22
C LEU A 15 5.31 13.31 -10.85
N GLN A 16 3.98 13.12 -10.75
CA GLN A 16 3.30 11.93 -11.28
C GLN A 16 3.42 11.77 -12.80
N LEU A 17 3.75 12.86 -13.53
CA LEU A 17 3.87 12.86 -14.99
C LEU A 17 5.32 12.75 -15.48
N HIS A 18 6.31 13.19 -14.70
CA HIS A 18 7.64 13.45 -15.23
C HIS A 18 8.77 12.67 -14.56
N VAL A 19 8.66 12.30 -13.28
CA VAL A 19 9.77 11.64 -12.58
C VAL A 19 10.10 10.30 -13.23
N GLY A 20 11.41 10.08 -13.47
CA GLY A 20 11.95 8.91 -14.14
C GLY A 20 11.93 8.98 -15.67
N GLN A 21 11.30 10.03 -16.25
CA GLN A 21 11.30 10.29 -17.71
C GLN A 21 11.42 11.79 -18.02
N GLU A 22 12.20 12.50 -17.25
CA GLU A 22 12.48 13.94 -17.48
C GLU A 22 13.06 14.19 -18.87
N GLU A 23 13.82 13.20 -19.37
CA GLU A 23 14.38 13.17 -20.72
C GLU A 23 13.69 12.08 -21.56
N ALA A 24 13.65 12.26 -22.88
CA ALA A 24 13.16 11.24 -23.80
C ALA A 24 14.09 10.04 -23.83
N ASP A 25 13.60 8.87 -24.27
CA ASP A 25 14.46 7.69 -24.46
C ASP A 25 15.71 8.03 -25.28
N PRO A 26 16.92 7.77 -24.78
CA PRO A 26 18.14 8.26 -25.40
C PRO A 26 18.46 7.56 -26.72
N VAL A 27 17.86 6.40 -27.00
CA VAL A 27 18.12 5.63 -28.22
C VAL A 27 17.16 6.02 -29.34
N THR A 28 15.87 6.16 -29.00
CA THR A 28 14.80 6.33 -30.00
C THR A 28 14.21 7.74 -30.01
N GLY A 29 14.44 8.54 -28.95
CA GLY A 29 13.77 9.81 -28.74
C GLY A 29 12.30 9.67 -28.36
N ALA A 30 11.84 8.47 -28.00
CA ALA A 30 10.45 8.25 -27.58
C ALA A 30 10.12 9.06 -26.31
N ARG A 31 8.98 9.76 -26.33
CA ARG A 31 8.50 10.51 -25.18
C ARG A 31 7.80 9.60 -24.17
N ALA A 32 7.02 8.63 -24.62
CA ALA A 32 6.44 7.62 -23.75
C ALA A 32 7.53 6.66 -23.24
N VAL A 33 7.35 6.14 -22.02
CA VAL A 33 8.29 5.15 -21.47
C VAL A 33 8.21 3.87 -22.32
N PRO A 34 9.34 3.41 -22.93
CA PRO A 34 9.35 2.15 -23.66
C PRO A 34 9.08 0.94 -22.78
N ILE A 35 8.44 -0.08 -23.33
CA ILE A 35 8.26 -1.37 -22.63
C ILE A 35 9.44 -2.28 -23.00
N TYR A 36 10.38 -2.47 -22.07
CA TYR A 36 11.52 -3.37 -22.26
C TYR A 36 11.14 -4.79 -21.87
N GLN A 37 10.40 -5.47 -22.75
CA GLN A 37 9.95 -6.86 -22.53
C GLN A 37 11.09 -7.83 -22.83
N THR A 38 12.03 -7.96 -21.90
CA THR A 38 13.19 -8.86 -22.00
C THR A 38 13.54 -9.49 -20.67
N SER A 39 14.08 -10.72 -20.70
CA SER A 39 14.58 -11.41 -19.51
C SER A 39 16.06 -11.13 -19.21
N SER A 40 16.84 -10.71 -20.21
CA SER A 40 18.31 -10.63 -20.09
C SER A 40 18.90 -9.53 -20.98
N TYR A 41 20.12 -9.14 -20.64
CA TYR A 41 20.86 -8.06 -21.30
C TYR A 41 22.26 -8.55 -21.73
N VAL A 42 22.72 -8.10 -22.91
CA VAL A 42 24.00 -8.49 -23.47
C VAL A 42 25.14 -7.68 -22.87
N PHE A 43 26.21 -8.34 -22.49
CA PHE A 43 27.46 -7.70 -22.06
C PHE A 43 28.38 -7.47 -23.24
N ASN A 44 29.23 -6.43 -23.17
CA ASN A 44 30.19 -6.12 -24.21
C ASN A 44 31.29 -7.18 -24.34
N ASN A 45 31.72 -7.75 -23.21
CA ASN A 45 32.73 -8.81 -23.10
C ASN A 45 32.67 -9.46 -21.70
N SER A 46 33.53 -10.46 -21.44
CA SER A 46 33.57 -11.19 -20.16
C SER A 46 33.98 -10.32 -18.97
N GLU A 47 34.82 -9.32 -19.19
CA GLU A 47 35.25 -8.39 -18.16
C GLU A 47 34.10 -7.45 -17.73
N HIS A 48 33.36 -6.93 -18.70
CA HIS A 48 32.15 -6.15 -18.45
C HIS A 48 31.14 -6.99 -17.68
N ALA A 49 30.91 -8.25 -18.05
CA ALA A 49 30.05 -9.16 -17.33
C ALA A 49 30.51 -9.34 -15.87
N ALA A 50 31.77 -9.59 -15.64
CA ALA A 50 32.36 -9.75 -14.30
C ALA A 50 32.16 -8.47 -13.44
N ALA A 51 32.36 -7.28 -14.04
CA ALA A 51 32.18 -5.99 -13.37
C ALA A 51 30.72 -5.77 -12.93
N ARG A 52 29.73 -6.14 -13.78
CA ARG A 52 28.30 -6.09 -13.45
C ARG A 52 27.96 -6.99 -12.25
N PHE A 53 28.40 -8.25 -12.30
CA PHE A 53 28.16 -9.21 -11.20
C PHE A 53 28.93 -8.85 -9.94
N GLY A 54 30.11 -8.23 -10.08
CA GLY A 54 30.92 -7.74 -8.97
C GLY A 54 30.48 -6.39 -8.40
N LEU A 55 29.40 -5.80 -8.93
CA LEU A 55 28.83 -4.50 -8.50
C LEU A 55 29.79 -3.30 -8.65
N THR A 56 30.83 -3.43 -9.50
CA THR A 56 31.78 -2.36 -9.81
C THR A 56 31.34 -1.55 -11.03
N ASP A 57 30.37 -2.03 -11.78
CA ASP A 57 29.71 -1.34 -12.89
C ASP A 57 28.19 -1.44 -12.76
N ALA A 58 27.49 -0.30 -12.81
CA ALA A 58 26.05 -0.23 -12.64
C ALA A 58 25.32 -0.56 -13.95
N GLY A 59 24.15 -1.22 -13.87
CA GLY A 59 23.24 -1.45 -14.99
C GLY A 59 22.54 -2.79 -14.97
N ASN A 60 21.86 -3.09 -16.07
CA ASN A 60 20.99 -4.26 -16.17
C ASN A 60 21.80 -5.55 -16.38
N ILE A 61 21.35 -6.61 -15.71
CA ILE A 61 21.90 -7.97 -15.82
C ILE A 61 20.80 -8.93 -16.27
N TYR A 62 19.72 -8.97 -15.52
CA TYR A 62 18.61 -9.89 -15.69
C TYR A 62 17.30 -9.24 -15.27
N GLY A 63 16.23 -9.40 -16.07
CA GLY A 63 14.95 -8.72 -15.91
C GLY A 63 14.25 -8.95 -14.58
N ARG A 64 14.55 -10.03 -13.85
CA ARG A 64 14.03 -10.22 -12.51
C ARG A 64 14.55 -9.20 -11.50
N LEU A 65 15.78 -8.71 -11.68
CA LEU A 65 16.44 -7.80 -10.75
C LEU A 65 16.28 -6.33 -11.13
N THR A 66 16.38 -6.04 -12.43
CA THR A 66 16.34 -4.68 -12.96
C THR A 66 15.75 -4.67 -14.36
N ASN A 67 14.88 -3.69 -14.61
CA ASN A 67 14.31 -3.45 -15.94
C ASN A 67 14.06 -1.94 -16.11
N PRO A 68 14.41 -1.32 -17.24
CA PRO A 68 14.28 0.12 -17.41
C PRO A 68 12.82 0.64 -17.31
N THR A 69 11.82 -0.16 -17.68
CA THR A 69 10.40 0.22 -17.53
C THR A 69 9.98 0.21 -16.06
N GLU A 70 10.41 -0.81 -15.33
CA GLU A 70 10.17 -0.94 -13.89
C GLU A 70 10.86 0.17 -13.11
N ASP A 71 12.09 0.52 -13.49
CA ASP A 71 12.87 1.59 -12.84
C ASP A 71 12.16 2.94 -12.89
N VAL A 72 11.53 3.29 -14.02
CA VAL A 72 10.73 4.52 -14.11
C VAL A 72 9.53 4.48 -13.15
N PHE A 73 8.85 3.34 -13.04
CA PHE A 73 7.75 3.18 -12.09
C PHE A 73 8.24 3.31 -10.64
N GLU A 74 9.35 2.67 -10.29
CA GLU A 74 9.96 2.73 -8.97
C GLU A 74 10.38 4.16 -8.59
N GLN A 75 11.08 4.86 -9.48
CA GLN A 75 11.49 6.25 -9.26
C GLN A 75 10.28 7.18 -9.06
N ARG A 76 9.23 7.00 -9.86
CA ARG A 76 8.04 7.84 -9.80
C ARG A 76 7.27 7.66 -8.51
N ILE A 77 7.00 6.43 -8.10
CA ILE A 77 6.28 6.18 -6.84
C ILE A 77 7.12 6.57 -5.61
N ALA A 78 8.44 6.36 -5.64
CA ALA A 78 9.33 6.85 -4.58
C ALA A 78 9.22 8.38 -4.41
N ALA A 79 9.26 9.12 -5.51
CA ALA A 79 9.11 10.59 -5.48
C ALA A 79 7.72 11.04 -5.01
N LEU A 80 6.66 10.33 -5.39
CA LEU A 80 5.29 10.65 -4.97
C LEU A 80 5.09 10.43 -3.47
N GLU A 81 5.66 9.37 -2.88
CA GLU A 81 5.64 9.13 -1.43
C GLU A 81 6.65 10.00 -0.66
N GLY A 82 7.65 10.56 -1.35
CA GLY A 82 8.75 11.29 -0.70
C GLY A 82 9.83 10.39 -0.13
N GLY A 83 9.92 9.16 -0.64
CA GLY A 83 10.99 8.20 -0.31
C GLY A 83 12.25 8.39 -1.13
N VAL A 84 13.30 7.66 -0.75
CA VAL A 84 14.62 7.70 -1.43
C VAL A 84 14.75 6.68 -2.55
N ALA A 85 14.01 5.58 -2.46
CA ALA A 85 13.99 4.50 -3.46
C ALA A 85 12.70 3.67 -3.33
N ALA A 86 12.38 2.91 -4.37
CA ALA A 86 11.30 1.94 -4.33
C ALA A 86 11.69 0.64 -5.03
N LEU A 87 10.91 -0.41 -4.76
CA LEU A 87 11.02 -1.72 -5.39
C LEU A 87 9.64 -2.21 -5.81
N ALA A 88 9.45 -2.40 -7.10
CA ALA A 88 8.25 -3.00 -7.66
C ALA A 88 8.31 -4.54 -7.59
N VAL A 89 7.19 -5.15 -7.23
CA VAL A 89 7.05 -6.60 -7.05
C VAL A 89 5.71 -7.10 -7.62
N ALA A 90 5.56 -8.41 -7.73
CA ALA A 90 4.46 -9.07 -8.43
C ALA A 90 3.06 -8.79 -7.86
N SER A 91 2.94 -8.40 -6.59
CA SER A 91 1.64 -8.14 -5.93
C SER A 91 1.82 -7.32 -4.65
N GLY A 92 0.71 -6.74 -4.15
CA GLY A 92 0.69 -6.12 -2.83
C GLY A 92 1.04 -7.12 -1.71
N ALA A 93 0.56 -8.35 -1.81
CA ALA A 93 0.92 -9.40 -0.86
C ALA A 93 2.44 -9.70 -0.85
N ALA A 94 3.09 -9.71 -2.02
CA ALA A 94 4.54 -9.85 -2.11
C ALA A 94 5.26 -8.63 -1.52
N ALA A 95 4.73 -7.41 -1.70
CA ALA A 95 5.30 -6.20 -1.10
C ALA A 95 5.28 -6.28 0.43
N ILE A 96 4.17 -6.67 1.03
CA ILE A 96 4.03 -6.86 2.48
C ILE A 96 4.94 -7.98 2.96
N ALA A 97 4.86 -9.16 2.33
CA ALA A 97 5.67 -10.31 2.73
C ALA A 97 7.17 -10.01 2.69
N TYR A 98 7.67 -9.40 1.61
CA TYR A 98 9.09 -9.03 1.49
C TYR A 98 9.50 -7.94 2.48
N THR A 99 8.63 -6.96 2.73
CA THR A 99 8.89 -5.92 3.74
C THR A 99 9.09 -6.55 5.11
N LEU A 100 8.15 -7.38 5.54
CA LEU A 100 8.17 -7.95 6.87
C LEU A 100 9.22 -9.05 7.04
N GLN A 101 9.47 -9.89 6.03
CA GLN A 101 10.57 -10.88 6.02
C GLN A 101 11.95 -10.23 5.96
N ASN A 102 12.07 -9.02 5.40
CA ASN A 102 13.33 -8.28 5.42
C ASN A 102 13.65 -7.71 6.80
N LEU A 103 12.61 -7.45 7.61
CA LEU A 103 12.70 -6.92 8.97
C LEU A 103 12.83 -8.03 10.02
N ALA A 104 11.98 -9.05 9.94
CA ALA A 104 11.89 -10.12 10.95
C ALA A 104 12.27 -11.48 10.36
N HIS A 105 13.04 -12.25 11.11
CA HIS A 105 13.49 -13.60 10.79
C HIS A 105 12.95 -14.62 11.80
N ALA A 106 13.30 -15.90 11.62
CA ALA A 106 12.92 -16.96 12.55
C ALA A 106 13.36 -16.65 13.99
N GLY A 107 12.43 -16.73 14.93
CA GLY A 107 12.63 -16.38 16.35
C GLY A 107 12.36 -14.90 16.66
N GLU A 108 11.97 -14.10 15.67
CA GLU A 108 11.68 -12.68 15.83
C GLU A 108 10.17 -12.39 15.79
N HIS A 109 9.80 -11.16 16.12
CA HIS A 109 8.44 -10.77 16.41
C HIS A 109 8.04 -9.47 15.67
N ILE A 110 6.75 -9.37 15.32
CA ILE A 110 6.12 -8.21 14.69
C ILE A 110 4.92 -7.78 15.55
N VAL A 111 4.70 -6.51 15.74
CA VAL A 111 3.43 -5.95 16.21
C VAL A 111 2.63 -5.47 15.01
N ALA A 112 1.37 -5.85 14.91
CA ALA A 112 0.51 -5.46 13.79
C ALA A 112 -0.84 -4.95 14.30
N ALA A 113 -1.39 -3.93 13.64
CA ALA A 113 -2.77 -3.51 13.88
C ALA A 113 -3.74 -4.66 13.53
N ASN A 114 -4.85 -4.76 14.26
CA ASN A 114 -5.87 -5.77 14.01
C ASN A 114 -6.85 -5.39 12.87
N ASN A 115 -6.95 -4.11 12.53
CA ASN A 115 -7.80 -3.55 11.47
C ASN A 115 -7.09 -3.45 10.11
N ILE A 116 -6.35 -4.48 9.73
CA ILE A 116 -5.60 -4.56 8.47
C ILE A 116 -6.28 -5.47 7.45
N TYR A 117 -5.81 -5.41 6.21
CA TYR A 117 -6.27 -6.29 5.14
C TYR A 117 -6.24 -7.77 5.55
N GLY A 118 -7.35 -8.48 5.33
CA GLY A 118 -7.50 -9.88 5.74
C GLY A 118 -6.41 -10.82 5.20
N GLY A 119 -5.86 -10.55 4.01
CA GLY A 119 -4.72 -11.32 3.50
C GLY A 119 -3.43 -11.08 4.27
N THR A 120 -3.20 -9.86 4.76
CA THR A 120 -2.07 -9.53 5.64
C THR A 120 -2.26 -10.15 7.01
N TYR A 121 -3.47 -10.09 7.57
CA TYR A 121 -3.81 -10.76 8.81
C TYR A 121 -3.50 -12.26 8.72
N ASN A 122 -4.00 -12.92 7.67
CA ASN A 122 -3.77 -14.35 7.46
C ASN A 122 -2.28 -14.71 7.28
N LEU A 123 -1.52 -13.87 6.56
CA LEU A 123 -0.06 -14.02 6.43
C LEU A 123 0.63 -14.01 7.81
N LEU A 124 0.28 -13.05 8.65
CA LEU A 124 0.89 -12.84 9.95
C LEU A 124 0.42 -13.86 10.99
N ALA A 125 -0.87 -14.23 10.97
CA ALA A 125 -1.45 -15.15 11.96
C ALA A 125 -1.13 -16.62 11.69
N HIS A 126 -1.00 -17.02 10.44
CA HIS A 126 -0.91 -18.43 10.05
C HIS A 126 0.35 -18.78 9.26
N THR A 127 0.72 -17.99 8.25
CA THR A 127 1.84 -18.35 7.37
C THR A 127 3.19 -18.05 8.01
N PHE A 128 3.37 -16.90 8.62
CA PHE A 128 4.65 -16.51 9.24
C PHE A 128 5.07 -17.36 10.44
N PRO A 129 4.16 -17.87 11.29
CA PRO A 129 4.51 -18.83 12.31
C PRO A 129 5.18 -20.11 11.79
N GLU A 130 4.83 -20.57 10.59
CA GLU A 130 5.50 -21.72 9.94
C GLU A 130 6.97 -21.42 9.60
N TYR A 131 7.33 -20.14 9.43
CA TYR A 131 8.71 -19.66 9.25
C TYR A 131 9.37 -19.21 10.54
N GLY A 132 8.69 -19.40 11.68
CA GLY A 132 9.22 -19.04 13.00
C GLY A 132 9.13 -17.55 13.34
N ILE A 133 8.35 -16.76 12.61
CA ILE A 133 8.08 -15.36 12.90
C ILE A 133 6.75 -15.27 13.63
N THR A 134 6.73 -14.61 14.79
CA THR A 134 5.50 -14.44 15.59
C THR A 134 4.93 -13.04 15.46
N THR A 135 3.62 -12.90 15.71
CA THR A 135 2.93 -11.61 15.63
C THR A 135 2.00 -11.42 16.82
N THR A 136 2.00 -10.22 17.40
CA THR A 136 0.95 -9.75 18.30
C THR A 136 0.08 -8.73 17.58
N PHE A 137 -1.21 -9.01 17.47
CA PHE A 137 -2.20 -8.06 16.96
C PHE A 137 -2.67 -7.16 18.08
N VAL A 138 -2.83 -5.87 17.78
CA VAL A 138 -3.19 -4.83 18.73
C VAL A 138 -4.27 -3.91 18.15
N ASP A 139 -5.07 -3.31 19.03
CA ASP A 139 -5.88 -2.15 18.64
C ASP A 139 -4.97 -0.93 18.41
N PRO A 140 -4.86 -0.41 17.18
CA PRO A 140 -3.99 0.72 16.87
C PRO A 140 -4.43 2.05 17.52
N PHE A 141 -5.61 2.08 18.13
CA PHE A 141 -6.14 3.23 18.87
C PHE A 141 -5.84 3.15 20.37
N ASN A 142 -5.42 1.98 20.87
CA ASN A 142 -4.95 1.75 22.25
C ASN A 142 -3.41 1.78 22.28
N TYR A 143 -2.84 2.97 22.43
CA TYR A 143 -1.37 3.16 22.39
C TYR A 143 -0.63 2.42 23.51
N ASP A 144 -1.25 2.25 24.67
CA ASP A 144 -0.67 1.48 25.77
C ASP A 144 -0.56 -0.02 25.39
N GLU A 145 -1.55 -0.56 24.71
CA GLU A 145 -1.52 -1.92 24.18
C GLU A 145 -0.44 -2.09 23.12
N VAL A 146 -0.33 -1.12 22.19
CA VAL A 146 0.74 -1.13 21.18
C VAL A 146 2.12 -1.18 21.83
N GLU A 147 2.35 -0.35 22.84
CA GLU A 147 3.64 -0.30 23.55
C GLU A 147 3.92 -1.58 24.34
N GLN A 148 2.91 -2.12 25.05
CA GLN A 148 3.03 -3.36 25.83
C GLN A 148 3.24 -4.60 24.96
N ALA A 149 2.79 -4.60 23.71
CA ALA A 149 2.99 -5.70 22.77
C ALA A 149 4.44 -5.81 22.28
N ILE A 150 5.25 -4.75 22.42
CA ILE A 150 6.64 -4.74 21.96
C ILE A 150 7.52 -5.58 22.89
N GLN A 151 8.21 -6.57 22.32
CA GLN A 151 9.11 -7.49 22.97
C GLN A 151 10.57 -7.17 22.58
N GLU A 152 11.54 -7.78 23.27
CA GLU A 152 12.97 -7.61 22.95
C GLU A 152 13.29 -8.01 21.50
N ASN A 153 12.66 -9.08 21.01
CA ASN A 153 12.82 -9.61 19.67
C ASN A 153 11.86 -8.97 18.64
N THR A 154 11.09 -7.95 18.99
CA THR A 154 10.26 -7.19 18.03
C THR A 154 11.14 -6.44 17.04
N ARG A 155 10.76 -6.51 15.75
CA ARG A 155 11.52 -5.90 14.66
C ARG A 155 10.76 -4.85 13.88
N ALA A 156 9.44 -4.80 13.98
CA ALA A 156 8.62 -3.80 13.30
C ALA A 156 7.26 -3.62 13.95
N ILE A 157 6.65 -2.47 13.73
CA ILE A 157 5.21 -2.27 13.82
C ILE A 157 4.66 -2.15 12.40
N HIS A 158 3.53 -2.81 12.12
CA HIS A 158 2.82 -2.73 10.84
C HIS A 158 1.40 -2.22 11.02
N ILE A 159 1.01 -1.19 10.25
CA ILE A 159 -0.33 -0.59 10.25
C ILE A 159 -0.79 -0.29 8.82
N GLU A 160 -2.07 -0.04 8.64
CA GLU A 160 -2.65 0.60 7.45
C GLU A 160 -3.00 2.07 7.75
N THR A 161 -2.88 2.94 6.76
CA THR A 161 -3.25 4.37 6.89
C THR A 161 -4.74 4.55 7.18
N LEU A 162 -5.56 3.79 6.48
CA LEU A 162 -7.00 3.66 6.66
C LEU A 162 -7.32 2.20 6.90
N GLY A 163 -7.93 1.89 8.03
CA GLY A 163 -8.26 0.52 8.42
C GLY A 163 -9.23 -0.16 7.44
N ASN A 164 -9.07 -1.46 7.28
CA ASN A 164 -9.92 -2.28 6.43
C ASN A 164 -10.82 -3.17 7.30
N PRO A 165 -12.16 -3.11 7.17
CA PRO A 165 -12.88 -2.49 6.06
C PRO A 165 -13.48 -1.08 6.35
N ASN A 166 -13.39 -0.58 7.58
CA ASN A 166 -14.19 0.56 8.07
C ASN A 166 -13.57 1.95 7.81
N SER A 167 -12.37 2.02 7.22
CA SER A 167 -11.65 3.28 6.93
C SER A 167 -11.35 4.15 8.17
N ASP A 168 -11.18 3.53 9.34
CA ASP A 168 -10.74 4.23 10.53
C ASP A 168 -9.33 4.79 10.33
N VAL A 169 -9.11 6.04 10.74
CA VAL A 169 -7.83 6.73 10.55
C VAL A 169 -6.88 6.41 11.68
N VAL A 170 -5.74 5.79 11.36
CA VAL A 170 -4.69 5.47 12.34
C VAL A 170 -3.76 6.68 12.53
N ASP A 171 -3.38 6.99 13.77
CA ASP A 171 -2.41 8.07 14.08
C ASP A 171 -0.99 7.60 13.79
N ILE A 172 -0.56 7.79 12.54
CA ILE A 172 0.77 7.38 12.04
C ILE A 172 1.88 7.97 12.90
N GLU A 173 1.80 9.26 13.23
CA GLU A 173 2.84 9.98 13.97
C GLU A 173 2.99 9.43 15.40
N LYS A 174 1.87 9.09 16.04
CA LYS A 174 1.89 8.53 17.39
C LYS A 174 2.48 7.12 17.41
N ILE A 175 2.08 6.26 16.47
CA ILE A 175 2.63 4.90 16.35
C ILE A 175 4.11 4.93 15.94
N ALA A 176 4.51 5.83 15.04
CA ALA A 176 5.92 6.03 14.67
C ALA A 176 6.77 6.41 15.89
N ALA A 177 6.26 7.32 16.74
CA ALA A 177 6.97 7.72 17.96
C ALA A 177 7.17 6.52 18.92
N ILE A 178 6.17 5.65 19.06
CA ILE A 178 6.29 4.41 19.86
C ILE A 178 7.34 3.48 19.24
N ALA A 179 7.26 3.21 17.93
CA ALA A 179 8.21 2.34 17.25
C ALA A 179 9.66 2.83 17.41
N HIS A 180 9.90 4.12 17.18
CA HIS A 180 11.23 4.71 17.27
C HIS A 180 11.78 4.75 18.71
N ALA A 181 10.93 4.91 19.73
CA ALA A 181 11.36 4.81 21.13
C ALA A 181 11.94 3.43 21.45
N HIS A 182 11.47 2.40 20.75
CA HIS A 182 11.97 1.02 20.84
C HIS A 182 13.00 0.66 19.76
N GLN A 183 13.48 1.62 18.98
CA GLN A 183 14.48 1.44 17.91
C GLN A 183 14.05 0.42 16.85
N ILE A 184 12.77 0.38 16.53
CA ILE A 184 12.20 -0.44 15.44
C ILE A 184 11.48 0.46 14.41
N PRO A 185 11.45 0.08 13.13
CA PRO A 185 10.78 0.85 12.09
C PRO A 185 9.27 0.66 12.11
N LEU A 186 8.56 1.68 11.61
CA LEU A 186 7.16 1.61 11.28
C LEU A 186 6.98 1.35 9.78
N ALA A 187 6.31 0.24 9.43
CA ALA A 187 5.89 -0.10 8.08
C ALA A 187 4.39 0.20 7.91
N VAL A 188 4.04 0.98 6.90
CA VAL A 188 2.66 1.44 6.66
C VAL A 188 2.17 0.99 5.30
N ASP A 189 1.04 0.30 5.25
CA ASP A 189 0.31 0.08 4.00
C ASP A 189 -0.55 1.32 3.68
N ASN A 190 -0.17 2.01 2.60
CA ASN A 190 -0.83 3.25 2.17
C ASN A 190 -1.73 3.02 0.94
N THR A 191 -2.17 1.79 0.71
CA THR A 191 -2.95 1.40 -0.47
C THR A 191 -4.26 2.18 -0.58
N PHE A 192 -5.00 2.38 0.53
CA PHE A 192 -6.32 3.02 0.50
C PHE A 192 -6.26 4.54 0.39
N ALA A 193 -5.23 5.16 0.96
CA ALA A 193 -5.10 6.61 0.92
C ALA A 193 -4.32 7.11 -0.31
N THR A 194 -3.37 6.33 -0.82
CA THR A 194 -2.43 6.74 -1.87
C THR A 194 -1.49 7.89 -1.44
N PRO A 195 -0.36 8.12 -2.11
CA PRO A 195 0.50 9.26 -1.81
C PRO A 195 -0.13 10.62 -2.12
N TYR A 196 -1.27 10.63 -2.81
CA TYR A 196 -2.00 11.85 -3.12
C TYR A 196 -2.75 12.41 -1.92
N LEU A 197 -3.39 11.57 -1.12
CA LEU A 197 -4.15 12.01 0.05
C LEU A 197 -3.26 12.16 1.29
N VAL A 198 -2.35 11.20 1.52
CA VAL A 198 -1.40 11.24 2.65
C VAL A 198 -0.09 10.56 2.29
N ARG A 199 1.01 11.09 2.81
CA ARG A 199 2.36 10.54 2.70
C ARG A 199 2.84 10.10 4.07
N PRO A 200 2.75 8.84 4.44
CA PRO A 200 3.13 8.36 5.77
C PRO A 200 4.57 8.70 6.17
N LEU A 201 5.50 8.77 5.20
CA LEU A 201 6.90 9.16 5.43
C LEU A 201 7.07 10.59 5.98
N GLU A 202 6.09 11.47 5.77
CA GLU A 202 6.08 12.83 6.33
C GLU A 202 5.67 12.83 7.81
N TYR A 203 5.06 11.73 8.28
CA TYR A 203 4.56 11.55 9.64
C TYR A 203 5.32 10.50 10.45
N GLY A 204 6.52 10.12 9.99
CA GLY A 204 7.41 9.25 10.74
C GLY A 204 7.38 7.77 10.34
N ALA A 205 6.59 7.36 9.36
CA ALA A 205 6.76 6.04 8.78
C ALA A 205 8.16 5.91 8.16
N ASP A 206 8.72 4.70 8.21
CA ASP A 206 10.05 4.40 7.65
C ASP A 206 9.94 3.69 6.31
N ILE A 207 8.93 2.85 6.17
CA ILE A 207 8.66 2.04 4.99
C ILE A 207 7.19 2.17 4.64
N VAL A 208 6.90 2.38 3.35
CA VAL A 208 5.53 2.40 2.84
C VAL A 208 5.35 1.30 1.81
N VAL A 209 4.24 0.58 1.88
CA VAL A 209 3.88 -0.43 0.89
C VAL A 209 2.57 -0.06 0.20
N HIS A 210 2.42 -0.51 -1.03
CA HIS A 210 1.16 -0.42 -1.77
C HIS A 210 0.85 -1.71 -2.52
N SER A 211 -0.41 -2.08 -2.54
CA SER A 211 -0.94 -2.87 -3.64
C SER A 211 -1.17 -1.95 -4.83
N ALA A 212 -0.25 -1.95 -5.79
CA ALA A 212 -0.37 -1.15 -7.02
C ALA A 212 -1.59 -1.56 -7.87
N THR A 213 -2.12 -2.76 -7.63
CA THR A 213 -3.37 -3.31 -8.18
C THR A 213 -4.57 -2.37 -7.98
N LYS A 214 -4.56 -1.60 -6.87
CA LYS A 214 -5.68 -0.76 -6.41
C LYS A 214 -5.63 0.61 -7.09
N PHE A 215 -5.69 1.72 -6.36
CA PHE A 215 -5.72 3.08 -6.93
C PHE A 215 -4.57 3.42 -7.89
N ILE A 216 -3.37 2.86 -7.69
CA ILE A 216 -2.23 3.12 -8.59
C ILE A 216 -2.57 2.67 -10.01
N GLY A 217 -3.00 1.42 -10.19
CA GLY A 217 -3.51 0.92 -11.47
C GLY A 217 -4.88 1.50 -11.81
N GLY A 218 -5.81 1.40 -10.89
CA GLY A 218 -7.13 2.02 -10.92
C GLY A 218 -8.16 1.39 -11.85
N HIS A 219 -7.80 0.36 -12.62
CA HIS A 219 -8.65 -0.17 -13.70
C HIS A 219 -8.88 -1.70 -13.59
N GLY A 220 -8.41 -2.35 -12.53
CA GLY A 220 -8.57 -3.79 -12.36
C GLY A 220 -7.84 -4.66 -13.40
N THR A 221 -6.86 -4.10 -14.13
CA THR A 221 -6.23 -4.74 -15.30
C THR A 221 -4.92 -5.46 -14.98
N ALA A 222 -4.24 -5.09 -13.90
CA ALA A 222 -2.92 -5.60 -13.55
C ALA A 222 -2.78 -5.84 -12.05
N ILE A 223 -2.03 -6.85 -11.68
CA ILE A 223 -1.64 -7.13 -10.30
C ILE A 223 -0.19 -6.70 -10.12
N GLY A 224 0.08 -5.97 -9.03
CA GLY A 224 1.43 -5.55 -8.66
C GLY A 224 1.47 -4.97 -7.25
N GLY A 225 2.67 -4.83 -6.74
CA GLY A 225 2.95 -4.18 -5.46
C GLY A 225 4.19 -3.31 -5.55
N VAL A 226 4.38 -2.45 -4.58
CA VAL A 226 5.57 -1.62 -4.47
C VAL A 226 5.92 -1.37 -3.02
N ILE A 227 7.22 -1.36 -2.73
CA ILE A 227 7.80 -1.04 -1.43
C ILE A 227 8.57 0.25 -1.59
N VAL A 228 8.31 1.24 -0.76
CA VAL A 228 9.01 2.54 -0.76
C VAL A 228 9.84 2.65 0.51
N ASP A 229 11.13 2.91 0.34
CA ASP A 229 12.10 3.13 1.41
C ASP A 229 12.15 4.63 1.75
N GLY A 230 11.86 4.98 3.00
CA GLY A 230 11.95 6.35 3.48
C GLY A 230 13.38 6.86 3.64
N GLY A 231 14.34 5.94 3.80
CA GLY A 231 15.77 6.23 3.92
C GLY A 231 16.19 6.99 5.17
N LYS A 232 15.31 7.09 6.17
CA LYS A 232 15.55 7.89 7.39
C LYS A 232 15.82 7.04 8.64
N PHE A 233 15.44 5.77 8.64
CA PHE A 233 15.66 4.90 9.79
C PHE A 233 17.15 4.58 9.94
N ASP A 234 17.67 4.78 11.14
CA ASP A 234 19.08 4.52 11.45
C ASP A 234 19.30 3.05 11.83
N TRP A 235 19.54 2.21 10.82
CA TRP A 235 19.76 0.78 10.98
C TRP A 235 20.96 0.44 11.85
N GLU A 236 22.03 1.27 11.79
CA GLU A 236 23.25 1.06 12.57
C GLU A 236 23.00 1.38 14.05
N ALA A 237 22.38 2.53 14.36
CA ALA A 237 22.08 2.93 15.74
C ALA A 237 21.06 2.00 16.40
N SER A 238 20.12 1.44 15.65
CA SER A 238 19.16 0.45 16.15
C SER A 238 19.85 -0.81 16.68
N GLY A 239 20.88 -1.31 15.98
CA GLY A 239 21.59 -2.54 16.33
C GLY A 239 20.77 -3.84 16.20
N LYS A 240 19.49 -3.74 15.78
CA LYS A 240 18.57 -4.89 15.69
C LYS A 240 18.55 -5.57 14.31
N PHE A 241 19.26 -5.02 13.32
CA PHE A 241 19.20 -5.44 11.92
C PHE A 241 20.56 -5.84 11.33
N PRO A 242 21.24 -6.87 11.90
CA PRO A 242 22.56 -7.28 11.42
C PRO A 242 22.56 -7.70 9.95
N SER A 243 21.43 -8.21 9.45
CA SER A 243 21.30 -8.58 8.04
C SER A 243 21.40 -7.41 7.05
N LEU A 244 21.26 -6.16 7.52
CA LEU A 244 21.46 -4.93 6.76
C LEU A 244 22.82 -4.30 7.01
N THR A 245 23.31 -4.34 8.27
CA THR A 245 24.47 -3.58 8.72
C THR A 245 25.76 -4.39 8.66
N GLU A 246 25.71 -5.71 8.79
CA GLU A 246 26.87 -6.59 8.76
C GLU A 246 27.17 -7.12 7.35
N PRO A 247 28.42 -7.60 7.10
CA PRO A 247 28.79 -8.23 5.84
C PRO A 247 27.92 -9.44 5.50
N ASN A 248 27.26 -9.40 4.34
CA ASN A 248 26.37 -10.47 3.89
C ASN A 248 27.15 -11.53 3.08
N PRO A 249 27.22 -12.80 3.55
CA PRO A 249 28.02 -13.84 2.87
C PRO A 249 27.45 -14.24 1.51
N SER A 250 26.12 -14.10 1.28
CA SER A 250 25.50 -14.43 -0.01
C SER A 250 25.64 -13.33 -1.07
N TYR A 251 26.20 -12.17 -0.66
CA TYR A 251 26.35 -11.02 -1.56
C TYR A 251 27.72 -10.37 -1.39
N HIS A 252 28.77 -11.11 -1.76
CA HIS A 252 30.17 -10.67 -1.79
C HIS A 252 30.72 -10.10 -0.46
N GLY A 253 30.07 -10.40 0.68
CA GLY A 253 30.47 -9.86 1.99
C GLY A 253 30.23 -8.36 2.15
N ILE A 254 29.35 -7.75 1.38
CA ILE A 254 28.99 -6.34 1.55
C ILE A 254 27.99 -6.14 2.71
N SER A 255 28.06 -4.98 3.36
CA SER A 255 27.00 -4.45 4.21
C SER A 255 26.08 -3.59 3.34
N PHE A 256 24.77 -3.82 3.41
CA PHE A 256 23.81 -3.08 2.58
C PHE A 256 23.73 -1.60 2.98
N THR A 257 23.83 -1.27 4.27
CA THR A 257 23.88 0.11 4.75
C THR A 257 25.09 0.87 4.18
N LYS A 258 26.24 0.22 4.08
CA LYS A 258 27.45 0.83 3.50
C LYS A 258 27.41 0.91 1.97
N ALA A 259 26.82 -0.10 1.32
CA ALA A 259 26.79 -0.17 -0.15
C ALA A 259 25.72 0.73 -0.77
N ALA A 260 24.53 0.83 -0.15
CA ALA A 260 23.36 1.52 -0.69
C ALA A 260 22.92 2.74 0.14
N GLY A 261 23.55 2.99 1.30
CA GLY A 261 23.23 4.12 2.16
C GLY A 261 21.74 4.16 2.51
N PRO A 262 21.05 5.29 2.26
CA PRO A 262 19.64 5.43 2.59
C PRO A 262 18.70 4.42 1.92
N ALA A 263 19.08 3.85 0.77
CA ALA A 263 18.30 2.86 0.03
C ALA A 263 18.61 1.40 0.43
N ALA A 264 19.26 1.18 1.57
CA ALA A 264 19.72 -0.13 2.02
C ALA A 264 18.59 -1.15 2.13
N PHE A 265 17.42 -0.73 2.59
CA PHE A 265 16.29 -1.61 2.84
C PHE A 265 15.77 -2.26 1.55
N VAL A 266 15.39 -1.46 0.56
CA VAL A 266 14.89 -2.00 -0.72
C VAL A 266 16.00 -2.65 -1.55
N THR A 267 17.25 -2.20 -1.41
CA THR A 267 18.40 -2.82 -2.07
C THR A 267 18.62 -4.24 -1.59
N LYS A 268 18.52 -4.48 -0.28
CA LYS A 268 18.61 -5.84 0.28
C LYS A 268 17.47 -6.73 -0.20
N ILE A 269 16.23 -6.23 -0.23
CA ILE A 269 15.09 -6.99 -0.75
C ILE A 269 15.34 -7.40 -2.20
N ARG A 270 15.78 -6.46 -3.06
CA ARG A 270 16.11 -6.73 -4.46
C ARG A 270 17.20 -7.78 -4.61
N ALA A 271 18.28 -7.62 -3.84
CA ALA A 271 19.48 -8.46 -3.95
C ALA A 271 19.29 -9.87 -3.37
N ILE A 272 18.41 -10.05 -2.38
CA ILE A 272 18.20 -11.32 -1.68
C ILE A 272 16.80 -11.88 -1.97
N LEU A 273 15.74 -11.28 -1.40
CA LEU A 273 14.39 -11.86 -1.46
C LEU A 273 13.85 -11.94 -2.90
N LEU A 274 13.91 -10.84 -3.64
CA LEU A 274 13.43 -10.83 -5.03
C LEU A 274 14.27 -11.75 -5.92
N ARG A 275 15.60 -11.73 -5.77
CA ARG A 275 16.51 -12.60 -6.53
C ARG A 275 16.20 -14.07 -6.30
N ASP A 276 16.02 -14.47 -5.03
CA ASP A 276 16.02 -15.87 -4.61
C ASP A 276 14.60 -16.48 -4.64
N THR A 277 13.54 -15.69 -4.39
CA THR A 277 12.15 -16.17 -4.33
C THR A 277 11.28 -15.73 -5.51
N GLY A 278 11.71 -14.71 -6.28
CA GLY A 278 11.27 -14.48 -7.64
C GLY A 278 9.92 -13.79 -7.83
N ALA A 279 9.38 -13.05 -6.84
CA ALA A 279 8.13 -12.29 -7.01
C ALA A 279 8.33 -11.02 -7.86
N THR A 280 8.89 -11.18 -9.07
CA THR A 280 9.17 -10.08 -10.00
C THR A 280 7.89 -9.61 -10.69
N ILE A 281 7.81 -8.30 -10.91
CA ILE A 281 6.73 -7.69 -11.69
C ILE A 281 7.00 -7.83 -13.20
N SER A 282 5.94 -7.78 -14.02
CA SER A 282 6.09 -7.69 -15.48
C SER A 282 6.36 -6.24 -15.91
N PRO A 283 7.28 -5.99 -16.86
CA PRO A 283 7.46 -4.66 -17.46
C PRO A 283 6.17 -4.09 -18.07
N PHE A 284 5.31 -4.94 -18.60
CA PHE A 284 4.00 -4.54 -19.11
C PHE A 284 3.06 -4.07 -17.97
N HIS A 285 3.06 -4.75 -16.82
CA HIS A 285 2.30 -4.28 -15.65
C HIS A 285 2.85 -2.94 -15.13
N SER A 286 4.17 -2.80 -15.05
CA SER A 286 4.80 -1.53 -14.67
C SER A 286 4.42 -0.37 -15.61
N PHE A 287 4.33 -0.63 -16.90
CA PHE A 287 3.83 0.33 -17.87
C PHE A 287 2.35 0.71 -17.60
N LEU A 288 1.47 -0.26 -17.30
CA LEU A 288 0.07 0.03 -16.94
C LEU A 288 -0.01 0.86 -15.65
N PHE A 289 0.83 0.56 -14.66
CA PHE A 289 0.89 1.35 -13.43
C PHE A 289 1.43 2.77 -13.65
N LEU A 290 2.39 2.95 -14.55
CA LEU A 290 2.83 4.29 -14.96
C LEU A 290 1.69 5.10 -15.56
N GLN A 291 0.89 4.51 -16.47
CA GLN A 291 -0.31 5.16 -17.01
C GLN A 291 -1.33 5.49 -15.91
N GLY A 292 -1.52 4.58 -14.95
CA GLY A 292 -2.38 4.81 -13.79
C GLY A 292 -1.87 5.97 -12.92
N LEU A 293 -0.57 6.05 -12.66
CA LEU A 293 0.03 7.15 -11.89
C LEU A 293 -0.16 8.52 -12.57
N GLU A 294 -0.09 8.58 -13.90
CA GLU A 294 -0.24 9.84 -14.64
C GLU A 294 -1.60 10.53 -14.42
N THR A 295 -2.62 9.79 -13.99
CA THR A 295 -3.96 10.31 -13.70
C THR A 295 -4.38 10.09 -12.24
N LEU A 296 -3.45 9.73 -11.36
CA LEU A 296 -3.79 9.34 -9.99
C LEU A 296 -4.53 10.45 -9.23
N SER A 297 -3.99 11.67 -9.26
CA SER A 297 -4.61 12.81 -8.56
C SER A 297 -6.04 13.06 -9.05
N LEU A 298 -6.25 13.10 -10.37
CA LEU A 298 -7.55 13.34 -10.99
C LEU A 298 -8.59 12.28 -10.60
N ARG A 299 -8.16 11.01 -10.59
CA ARG A 299 -9.05 9.91 -10.21
C ARG A 299 -9.38 9.93 -8.73
N VAL A 300 -8.36 10.10 -7.86
CA VAL A 300 -8.56 10.10 -6.41
C VAL A 300 -9.42 11.29 -5.97
N GLU A 301 -9.24 12.49 -6.56
CA GLU A 301 -10.15 13.62 -6.33
C GLU A 301 -11.61 13.27 -6.64
N ARG A 302 -11.86 12.67 -7.81
CA ARG A 302 -13.21 12.26 -8.21
C ARG A 302 -13.76 11.15 -7.32
N HIS A 303 -12.97 10.15 -6.97
CA HIS A 303 -13.35 9.10 -6.02
C HIS A 303 -13.79 9.68 -4.68
N VAL A 304 -13.01 10.61 -4.12
CA VAL A 304 -13.31 11.26 -2.85
C VAL A 304 -14.56 12.14 -2.94
N GLU A 305 -14.67 12.95 -4.00
CA GLU A 305 -15.85 13.80 -4.22
C GLU A 305 -17.14 12.96 -4.27
N ASN A 306 -17.13 11.88 -5.05
CA ASN A 306 -18.26 10.98 -5.17
C ASN A 306 -18.55 10.29 -3.83
N ALA A 307 -17.52 9.77 -3.15
CA ALA A 307 -17.68 9.09 -1.88
C ALA A 307 -18.31 9.97 -0.80
N LEU A 308 -17.89 11.23 -0.68
CA LEU A 308 -18.45 12.14 0.30
C LEU A 308 -19.95 12.41 0.06
N LYS A 309 -20.38 12.53 -1.20
CA LYS A 309 -21.82 12.69 -1.55
C LYS A 309 -22.60 11.41 -1.25
N VAL A 310 -22.04 10.24 -1.54
CA VAL A 310 -22.65 8.95 -1.20
C VAL A 310 -22.74 8.75 0.32
N VAL A 311 -21.68 9.12 1.07
CA VAL A 311 -21.68 9.10 2.54
C VAL A 311 -22.80 9.99 3.10
N GLU A 312 -22.94 11.21 2.58
CA GLU A 312 -24.02 12.12 2.97
C GLU A 312 -25.41 11.53 2.67
N TYR A 313 -25.60 10.95 1.48
CA TYR A 313 -26.83 10.28 1.11
C TYR A 313 -27.17 9.12 2.05
N LEU A 314 -26.21 8.23 2.32
CA LEU A 314 -26.40 7.08 3.20
C LEU A 314 -26.64 7.49 4.65
N ASN A 315 -25.91 8.48 5.15
CA ASN A 315 -26.04 8.96 6.53
C ASN A 315 -27.43 9.59 6.82
N ASN A 316 -28.09 10.10 5.77
CA ASN A 316 -29.45 10.65 5.86
C ASN A 316 -30.55 9.64 5.46
N ASN A 317 -30.19 8.41 5.06
CA ASN A 317 -31.15 7.42 4.61
C ASN A 317 -31.79 6.68 5.81
N PRO A 318 -33.15 6.65 5.94
CA PRO A 318 -33.82 6.02 7.06
C PRO A 318 -33.61 4.50 7.16
N LYS A 319 -33.18 3.83 6.08
CA LYS A 319 -32.86 2.39 6.04
C LYS A 319 -31.41 2.07 6.41
N VAL A 320 -30.58 3.08 6.64
CA VAL A 320 -29.21 2.94 7.12
C VAL A 320 -29.16 3.07 8.63
N GLU A 321 -28.44 2.17 9.29
CA GLU A 321 -28.21 2.20 10.72
C GLU A 321 -26.98 3.06 11.06
N LYS A 322 -25.86 2.84 10.33
CA LYS A 322 -24.60 3.54 10.54
C LYS A 322 -23.77 3.58 9.27
N VAL A 323 -23.02 4.64 9.09
CA VAL A 323 -21.98 4.77 8.06
C VAL A 323 -20.61 4.84 8.74
N HIS A 324 -19.70 3.94 8.36
CA HIS A 324 -18.34 3.90 8.86
C HIS A 324 -17.41 4.64 7.88
N HIS A 325 -17.42 5.96 7.99
CA HIS A 325 -16.53 6.83 7.23
C HIS A 325 -16.03 7.97 8.15
N PRO A 326 -14.73 8.31 8.12
CA PRO A 326 -14.18 9.27 9.09
C PRO A 326 -14.77 10.67 8.99
N SER A 327 -15.34 11.06 7.83
CA SER A 327 -16.00 12.38 7.67
C SER A 327 -17.29 12.53 8.48
N VAL A 328 -17.95 11.43 8.84
CA VAL A 328 -19.20 11.40 9.63
C VAL A 328 -19.02 10.68 10.96
N SER A 329 -17.79 10.40 11.36
CA SER A 329 -17.49 9.79 12.66
C SER A 329 -17.96 10.70 13.81
N GLU A 330 -18.60 10.13 14.82
CA GLU A 330 -18.97 10.83 16.07
C GLU A 330 -17.81 10.86 17.07
N ASP A 331 -16.76 10.04 16.86
CA ASP A 331 -15.56 10.04 17.69
C ASP A 331 -14.70 11.28 17.44
N PRO A 332 -14.50 12.15 18.45
CA PRO A 332 -13.70 13.36 18.30
C PRO A 332 -12.23 13.05 17.98
N VAL A 333 -11.70 11.90 18.35
CA VAL A 333 -10.33 11.47 18.00
C VAL A 333 -10.27 11.20 16.50
N GLN A 334 -11.18 10.41 15.96
CA GLN A 334 -11.25 10.12 14.52
C GLN A 334 -11.47 11.40 13.69
N GLN A 335 -12.32 12.32 14.16
CA GLN A 335 -12.51 13.61 13.50
C GLN A 335 -11.22 14.44 13.48
N ALA A 336 -10.46 14.44 14.56
CA ALA A 336 -9.18 15.17 14.64
C ALA A 336 -8.13 14.57 13.71
N LEU A 337 -8.00 13.24 13.70
CA LEU A 337 -7.09 12.52 12.82
C LEU A 337 -7.46 12.72 11.34
N TYR A 338 -8.73 12.63 11.01
CA TYR A 338 -9.21 12.89 9.65
C TYR A 338 -8.84 14.29 9.16
N LYS A 339 -9.07 15.33 9.99
CA LYS A 339 -8.68 16.70 9.65
C LYS A 339 -7.16 16.88 9.52
N LYS A 340 -6.39 16.14 10.33
CA LYS A 340 -4.91 16.20 10.32
C LYS A 340 -4.33 15.55 9.06
N TYR A 341 -4.75 14.33 8.75
CA TYR A 341 -4.13 13.53 7.68
C TYR A 341 -4.80 13.71 6.32
N PHE A 342 -6.09 14.05 6.29
CA PHE A 342 -6.91 14.11 5.08
C PHE A 342 -7.56 15.48 4.84
N PRO A 343 -6.77 16.58 4.72
CA PRO A 343 -7.33 17.90 4.52
C PRO A 343 -8.11 18.05 3.21
N ASN A 344 -7.84 17.19 2.23
CA ASN A 344 -8.53 17.14 0.93
C ASN A 344 -9.61 16.05 0.87
N GLY A 345 -10.04 15.54 2.03
CA GLY A 345 -10.91 14.38 2.12
C GLY A 345 -10.17 13.06 1.93
N GLY A 346 -10.77 11.97 2.29
CA GLY A 346 -10.15 10.64 2.18
C GLY A 346 -11.15 9.53 2.41
N GLY A 347 -10.85 8.36 1.85
CA GLY A 347 -11.68 7.18 1.98
C GLY A 347 -12.83 7.16 0.96
N SER A 348 -12.61 6.53 -0.18
CA SER A 348 -13.68 6.15 -1.11
C SER A 348 -14.07 4.68 -0.98
N ILE A 349 -13.43 3.98 -0.03
CA ILE A 349 -13.73 2.60 0.35
C ILE A 349 -14.18 2.67 1.81
N PHE A 350 -15.41 2.30 2.08
CA PHE A 350 -15.98 2.39 3.42
C PHE A 350 -17.11 1.37 3.59
N THR A 351 -17.61 1.21 4.80
CA THR A 351 -18.75 0.34 5.08
C THR A 351 -19.96 1.13 5.60
N PHE A 352 -21.11 0.53 5.45
CA PHE A 352 -22.30 0.96 6.13
C PHE A 352 -23.12 -0.25 6.60
N GLU A 353 -23.96 -0.05 7.60
CA GLU A 353 -24.86 -1.03 8.17
C GLU A 353 -26.28 -0.71 7.69
N ILE A 354 -26.89 -1.65 6.94
CA ILE A 354 -28.31 -1.51 6.56
C ILE A 354 -29.20 -1.97 7.72
N LYS A 355 -30.34 -1.30 7.94
CA LYS A 355 -31.33 -1.77 8.94
C LYS A 355 -31.94 -3.09 8.49
N GLY A 356 -31.75 -4.13 9.28
CA GLY A 356 -32.18 -5.47 8.99
C GLY A 356 -31.15 -6.52 9.40
N ASP A 357 -31.19 -7.65 8.77
CA ASP A 357 -30.30 -8.77 9.01
C ASP A 357 -29.32 -9.01 7.83
N GLU A 358 -28.60 -10.11 7.88
CA GLU A 358 -27.67 -10.53 6.81
C GLU A 358 -28.39 -10.71 5.48
N GLN A 359 -29.62 -11.24 5.50
CA GLN A 359 -30.36 -11.46 4.27
C GLN A 359 -30.79 -10.13 3.63
N THR A 360 -31.18 -9.15 4.45
CA THR A 360 -31.50 -7.79 3.98
C THR A 360 -30.27 -7.15 3.29
N ALA A 361 -29.06 -7.33 3.84
CA ALA A 361 -27.83 -6.83 3.23
C ALA A 361 -27.54 -7.52 1.88
N LYS A 362 -27.74 -8.82 1.80
CA LYS A 362 -27.56 -9.59 0.54
C LYS A 362 -28.61 -9.20 -0.50
N ASP A 363 -29.88 -9.10 -0.11
CA ASP A 363 -30.95 -8.69 -1.01
C ASP A 363 -30.70 -7.27 -1.56
N PHE A 364 -30.22 -6.35 -0.72
CA PHE A 364 -29.81 -5.01 -1.17
C PHE A 364 -28.69 -5.08 -2.22
N ILE A 365 -27.64 -5.85 -1.97
CA ILE A 365 -26.51 -6.02 -2.91
C ILE A 365 -26.98 -6.61 -4.24
N ASP A 366 -27.85 -7.62 -4.19
CA ASP A 366 -28.36 -8.31 -5.38
C ASP A 366 -29.29 -7.46 -6.25
N HIS A 367 -29.79 -6.32 -5.73
CA HIS A 367 -30.58 -5.34 -6.48
C HIS A 367 -29.77 -4.17 -7.06
N LEU A 368 -28.44 -4.11 -6.82
CA LEU A 368 -27.57 -3.12 -7.43
C LEU A 368 -27.25 -3.52 -8.88
N GLU A 369 -27.40 -2.62 -9.83
CA GLU A 369 -27.14 -2.86 -11.25
C GLU A 369 -25.85 -2.16 -11.73
N LEU A 370 -25.52 -0.98 -11.17
CA LEU A 370 -24.32 -0.24 -11.51
C LEU A 370 -23.10 -0.78 -10.77
N PHE A 371 -23.25 -1.12 -9.49
CA PHE A 371 -22.15 -1.65 -8.69
C PHE A 371 -21.82 -3.09 -9.09
N SER A 372 -20.53 -3.37 -9.28
CA SER A 372 -20.09 -4.74 -9.52
C SER A 372 -19.83 -5.48 -8.21
N LEU A 373 -20.50 -6.61 -8.00
CA LEU A 373 -20.26 -7.52 -6.86
C LEU A 373 -19.02 -8.35 -7.11
N LEU A 374 -17.91 -8.01 -6.46
CA LEU A 374 -16.62 -8.69 -6.60
C LEU A 374 -15.64 -8.37 -5.48
N ALA A 375 -14.62 -9.24 -5.32
CA ALA A 375 -13.58 -9.09 -4.30
C ALA A 375 -12.43 -8.17 -4.76
N ASN A 376 -12.73 -6.90 -5.03
CA ASN A 376 -11.75 -5.86 -5.31
C ASN A 376 -12.20 -4.53 -4.68
N VAL A 377 -11.34 -3.51 -4.77
CA VAL A 377 -11.58 -2.11 -4.34
C VAL A 377 -10.77 -1.17 -5.21
N ALA A 378 -11.08 0.12 -5.16
CA ALA A 378 -10.29 1.18 -5.79
C ALA A 378 -10.22 1.08 -7.34
N ASP A 379 -11.22 0.51 -7.96
CA ASP A 379 -11.45 0.57 -9.39
C ASP A 379 -12.15 1.89 -9.76
N VAL A 380 -11.96 2.37 -10.97
CA VAL A 380 -12.73 3.52 -11.50
C VAL A 380 -14.23 3.24 -11.58
N LYS A 381 -14.64 1.98 -11.54
CA LYS A 381 -16.04 1.55 -11.40
C LYS A 381 -16.39 1.30 -9.95
N SER A 382 -17.62 1.61 -9.59
CA SER A 382 -18.17 1.34 -8.25
C SER A 382 -18.32 -0.16 -7.99
N LEU A 383 -17.85 -0.59 -6.82
CA LEU A 383 -17.83 -1.99 -6.41
C LEU A 383 -18.52 -2.17 -5.06
N VAL A 384 -19.11 -3.35 -4.86
CA VAL A 384 -19.78 -3.74 -3.63
C VAL A 384 -19.38 -5.14 -3.20
N ILE A 385 -19.35 -5.40 -1.90
CA ILE A 385 -19.22 -6.75 -1.36
C ILE A 385 -19.85 -6.84 0.04
N HIS A 386 -20.27 -8.04 0.44
CA HIS A 386 -20.67 -8.39 1.80
C HIS A 386 -19.47 -8.97 2.57
N PRO A 387 -18.78 -8.21 3.45
CA PRO A 387 -17.51 -8.65 4.05
C PRO A 387 -17.62 -9.95 4.83
N ALA A 388 -18.64 -10.07 5.70
CA ALA A 388 -18.79 -11.21 6.60
C ALA A 388 -18.88 -12.57 5.87
N SER A 389 -19.58 -12.63 4.72
CA SER A 389 -19.73 -13.89 3.96
C SER A 389 -18.67 -14.10 2.87
N THR A 390 -17.72 -13.17 2.69
CA THR A 390 -16.73 -13.21 1.59
C THR A 390 -15.30 -12.94 2.06
N THR A 391 -14.87 -11.69 2.08
CA THR A 391 -13.48 -11.32 2.37
C THR A 391 -13.02 -11.62 3.79
N HIS A 392 -13.94 -11.79 4.73
CA HIS A 392 -13.70 -12.09 6.14
C HIS A 392 -14.41 -13.39 6.58
N SER A 393 -14.82 -14.24 5.65
CA SER A 393 -15.56 -15.49 5.93
C SER A 393 -14.75 -16.55 6.70
N GLN A 394 -13.44 -16.35 6.87
CA GLN A 394 -12.58 -17.22 7.67
C GLN A 394 -12.61 -16.86 9.17
N LEU A 395 -13.12 -15.67 9.53
CA LEU A 395 -13.21 -15.20 10.90
C LEU A 395 -14.43 -15.77 11.59
N THR A 396 -14.34 -16.02 12.90
CA THR A 396 -15.48 -16.32 13.75
C THR A 396 -16.40 -15.11 13.91
N THR A 397 -17.60 -15.34 14.40
CA THR A 397 -18.55 -14.23 14.65
C THR A 397 -18.00 -13.22 15.66
N GLU A 398 -17.28 -13.69 16.67
CA GLU A 398 -16.62 -12.86 17.69
C GLU A 398 -15.52 -12.00 17.06
N GLU A 399 -14.66 -12.59 16.24
CA GLU A 399 -13.57 -11.88 15.54
C GLU A 399 -14.14 -10.84 14.53
N LEU A 400 -15.23 -11.16 13.84
CA LEU A 400 -15.92 -10.20 12.96
C LEU A 400 -16.41 -8.98 13.75
N LEU A 401 -17.05 -9.20 14.90
CA LEU A 401 -17.55 -8.13 15.76
C LEU A 401 -16.44 -7.28 16.36
N GLU A 402 -15.31 -7.90 16.75
CA GLU A 402 -14.11 -7.19 17.20
C GLU A 402 -13.52 -6.26 16.12
N GLN A 403 -13.65 -6.65 14.84
CA GLN A 403 -13.28 -5.80 13.70
C GLN A 403 -14.39 -4.84 13.25
N GLY A 404 -15.51 -4.76 14.01
CA GLY A 404 -16.65 -3.89 13.69
C GLY A 404 -17.44 -4.33 12.46
N ILE A 405 -17.39 -5.62 12.12
CA ILE A 405 -18.14 -6.19 10.98
C ILE A 405 -19.36 -6.93 11.54
N LYS A 406 -20.54 -6.38 11.32
CA LYS A 406 -21.81 -7.00 11.64
C LYS A 406 -22.36 -7.81 10.46
N PRO A 407 -23.35 -8.72 10.67
CA PRO A 407 -23.99 -9.46 9.59
C PRO A 407 -24.66 -8.59 8.52
N ASN A 408 -25.11 -7.38 8.89
CA ASN A 408 -25.74 -6.40 8.00
C ASN A 408 -24.76 -5.35 7.45
N THR A 409 -23.45 -5.57 7.55
CA THR A 409 -22.41 -4.67 7.04
C THR A 409 -22.20 -4.88 5.55
N ILE A 410 -22.22 -3.78 4.79
CA ILE A 410 -21.95 -3.75 3.35
C ILE A 410 -20.73 -2.86 3.11
N ARG A 411 -19.76 -3.31 2.31
CA ARG A 411 -18.60 -2.50 1.90
C ARG A 411 -18.80 -1.98 0.48
N LEU A 412 -18.63 -0.67 0.33
CA LEU A 412 -18.61 0.02 -0.95
C LEU A 412 -17.19 0.48 -1.30
N SER A 413 -16.86 0.45 -2.58
CA SER A 413 -15.73 1.14 -3.18
C SER A 413 -16.30 2.04 -4.26
N ILE A 414 -16.35 3.33 -4.00
CA ILE A 414 -17.01 4.30 -4.86
C ILE A 414 -16.09 4.65 -6.03
N GLY A 415 -16.61 4.53 -7.23
CA GLY A 415 -15.91 4.80 -8.49
C GLY A 415 -15.97 6.26 -8.92
N THR A 416 -15.67 6.47 -10.20
CA THR A 416 -15.57 7.81 -10.82
C THR A 416 -16.74 8.14 -11.75
N GLU A 417 -17.79 7.33 -11.73
CA GLU A 417 -19.01 7.53 -12.48
C GLU A 417 -19.70 8.87 -12.12
N ASN A 418 -20.74 9.24 -12.84
CA ASN A 418 -21.59 10.34 -12.40
C ASN A 418 -22.22 9.99 -11.04
N VAL A 419 -22.08 10.87 -10.05
CA VAL A 419 -22.55 10.59 -8.68
C VAL A 419 -24.07 10.46 -8.57
N ASP A 420 -24.82 11.13 -9.45
CA ASP A 420 -26.28 11.02 -9.45
C ASP A 420 -26.72 9.61 -9.86
N ASP A 421 -26.03 9.00 -10.84
CA ASP A 421 -26.27 7.62 -11.27
C ASP A 421 -25.93 6.63 -10.15
N ILE A 422 -24.83 6.86 -9.41
CA ILE A 422 -24.44 6.04 -8.24
C ILE A 422 -25.55 6.11 -7.16
N ILE A 423 -26.04 7.31 -6.86
CA ILE A 423 -27.08 7.53 -5.83
C ILE A 423 -28.41 6.94 -6.28
N GLU A 424 -28.75 7.04 -7.57
CA GLU A 424 -29.98 6.46 -8.13
C GLU A 424 -29.98 4.94 -7.99
N ASP A 425 -28.88 4.26 -8.34
CA ASP A 425 -28.73 2.80 -8.19
C ASP A 425 -28.89 2.36 -6.73
N LEU A 426 -28.24 3.09 -5.79
CA LEU A 426 -28.43 2.84 -4.37
C LEU A 426 -29.88 3.05 -3.92
N ALA A 427 -30.56 4.09 -4.41
CA ALA A 427 -31.95 4.39 -4.06
C ALA A 427 -32.92 3.31 -4.56
N GLU A 428 -32.70 2.80 -5.79
CA GLU A 428 -33.50 1.69 -6.35
C GLU A 428 -33.31 0.40 -5.55
N ALA A 429 -32.06 0.06 -5.18
CA ALA A 429 -31.78 -1.08 -4.34
C ALA A 429 -32.43 -0.94 -2.93
N PHE A 430 -32.38 0.24 -2.32
CA PHE A 430 -33.12 0.49 -1.07
C PHE A 430 -34.63 0.39 -1.22
N ALA A 431 -35.20 0.71 -2.37
CA ALA A 431 -36.62 0.59 -2.60
C ALA A 431 -37.11 -0.86 -2.69
N ALA A 432 -36.19 -1.77 -3.04
CA ALA A 432 -36.50 -3.20 -3.21
C ALA A 432 -36.45 -4.02 -1.90
N VAL A 433 -35.85 -3.48 -0.81
CA VAL A 433 -35.67 -4.17 0.47
C VAL A 433 -36.37 -3.52 1.63
#